data_c0c44b4b110dd5438d1e4c4c0429a1d5
#
_entry.id   c0c44b4b110dd5438d1e4c4c0429a1d5
#
_cell.length_a   1.000
_cell.length_b   1.000
_cell.length_c   1.000
_cell.angle_alpha   90.00
_cell.angle_beta   90.00
_cell.angle_gamma   90.00
#
_symmetry.space_group_name_H-M   'P 1'
#
loop_
_entity.id
_entity.type
_entity.pdbx_description
1 polymer ?
#
loop_
_entity_poly.entity_id
_entity_poly.type
_entity_poly.pdbx_seq_one_letter_code
_entity_poly.pdbx_strand_id
1 'polypeptide(L)'
;GKPIMADTGWSSTIVFGGLTLGLLVSGLVSTWTGRIIDKSGARIVMTVGAVLNAIGLALLSQVDNEIMYFAAWALLGLSMRLTLYDAAFAALVQVTPERGRRAISYLTLYGGFASTAFWPIGHLLNEAVGWRETCLIFAAFNILVCGPLNWWGLARREPDAGVAQPEEATEKPPAADEGQYLEGTARTIAMVLFSIATSAYAFIFGAASVHLVGLIETTGITTAVAVTIASFKGVAQVGGRLWEIIFASKMAPMNLARVPVWLMPLAFIVLLTIGVGVGPALFFTVLFGAANGLITIVRGALPLALFGSKGYGAILGILATPYLLINALAPVLFAMVVDWGGYIAGQWLLFGAALISLAAMEFMTVWYRRRPAPTVTT
;
A
#
# COMPACT_ATOMS: atom_id res chain seq x y z
N GLY A 1 0.46 -1.79 20.61
CA GLY A 1 1.50 -2.72 21.11
C GLY A 1 1.81 -2.50 22.59
N LYS A 2 2.05 -1.24 23.03
CA LYS A 2 2.38 -0.94 24.44
C LYS A 2 1.30 -1.43 25.43
N PRO A 3 -0.03 -1.19 25.21
CA PRO A 3 -1.05 -1.70 26.10
C PRO A 3 -1.07 -3.23 26.18
N ILE A 4 -0.86 -3.93 25.06
CA ILE A 4 -0.79 -5.39 25.02
C ILE A 4 0.41 -5.90 25.85
N MET A 5 1.60 -5.32 25.63
CA MET A 5 2.79 -5.68 26.42
C MET A 5 2.59 -5.47 27.92
N ALA A 6 1.92 -4.37 28.32
CA ALA A 6 1.66 -4.06 29.72
C ALA A 6 0.67 -5.03 30.38
N ASP A 7 -0.34 -5.49 29.63
CA ASP A 7 -1.38 -6.39 30.12
C ASP A 7 -0.92 -7.86 30.17
N THR A 8 -0.22 -8.31 29.11
CA THR A 8 0.18 -9.72 28.96
C THR A 8 1.56 -10.05 29.49
N GLY A 9 2.43 -9.05 29.68
CA GLY A 9 3.84 -9.24 30.02
C GLY A 9 4.70 -9.76 28.86
N TRP A 10 4.14 -9.84 27.64
CA TRP A 10 4.88 -10.37 26.47
C TRP A 10 5.95 -9.40 25.97
N SER A 11 7.01 -9.96 25.41
CA SER A 11 8.08 -9.17 24.79
C SER A 11 7.58 -8.40 23.56
N SER A 12 8.27 -7.32 23.22
CA SER A 12 8.02 -6.57 22.00
C SER A 12 8.14 -7.46 20.74
N THR A 13 9.04 -8.44 20.77
CA THR A 13 9.23 -9.42 19.67
C THR A 13 7.97 -10.24 19.42
N ILE A 14 7.30 -10.73 20.46
CA ILE A 14 6.04 -11.47 20.35
C ILE A 14 4.95 -10.55 19.82
N VAL A 15 4.78 -9.37 20.44
CA VAL A 15 3.69 -8.45 20.09
C VAL A 15 3.81 -7.91 18.67
N PHE A 16 5.00 -7.49 18.23
CA PHE A 16 5.18 -7.05 16.83
C PHE A 16 5.31 -8.23 15.85
N GLY A 17 5.72 -9.40 16.33
CA GLY A 17 5.73 -10.66 15.57
C GLY A 17 4.34 -11.04 15.05
N GLY A 18 3.27 -10.73 15.79
CA GLY A 18 1.89 -10.90 15.33
C GLY A 18 1.61 -10.16 14.01
N LEU A 19 1.94 -8.87 13.96
CA LEU A 19 1.77 -8.08 12.72
C LEU A 19 2.62 -8.63 11.57
N THR A 20 3.85 -9.04 11.86
CA THR A 20 4.73 -9.65 10.86
C THR A 20 4.11 -10.93 10.29
N LEU A 21 3.58 -11.81 11.14
CA LEU A 21 2.86 -13.00 10.70
C LEU A 21 1.63 -12.65 9.86
N GLY A 22 0.84 -11.66 10.29
CA GLY A 22 -0.32 -11.18 9.53
C GLY A 22 0.06 -10.72 8.12
N LEU A 23 1.14 -9.95 7.97
CA LEU A 23 1.65 -9.51 6.66
C LEU A 23 2.17 -10.67 5.81
N LEU A 24 2.85 -11.65 6.41
CA LEU A 24 3.30 -12.86 5.72
C LEU A 24 2.12 -13.69 5.20
N VAL A 25 1.12 -13.95 6.04
CA VAL A 25 -0.11 -14.65 5.62
C VAL A 25 -0.81 -13.87 4.51
N SER A 26 -0.96 -12.54 4.65
CA SER A 26 -1.54 -11.67 3.63
C SER A 26 -0.80 -11.80 2.29
N GLY A 27 0.53 -11.84 2.31
CA GLY A 27 1.37 -12.04 1.12
C GLY A 27 1.14 -13.42 0.48
N LEU A 28 1.17 -14.49 1.27
CA LEU A 28 1.03 -15.86 0.78
C LEU A 28 -0.34 -16.12 0.14
N VAL A 29 -1.43 -15.60 0.71
CA VAL A 29 -2.78 -15.79 0.17
C VAL A 29 -3.14 -14.81 -0.95
N SER A 30 -2.26 -13.86 -1.27
CA SER A 30 -2.55 -12.72 -2.14
C SER A 30 -3.00 -13.14 -3.55
N THR A 31 -2.26 -14.04 -4.19
CA THR A 31 -2.58 -14.52 -5.53
C THR A 31 -3.92 -15.27 -5.57
N TRP A 32 -4.18 -16.09 -4.54
CA TRP A 32 -5.44 -16.83 -4.43
C TRP A 32 -6.63 -15.90 -4.23
N THR A 33 -6.51 -14.92 -3.33
CA THR A 33 -7.52 -13.88 -3.09
C THR A 33 -7.87 -13.12 -4.36
N GLY A 34 -6.86 -12.70 -5.12
CA GLY A 34 -7.07 -11.98 -6.37
C GLY A 34 -7.90 -12.78 -7.39
N ARG A 35 -7.62 -14.09 -7.52
CA ARG A 35 -8.42 -14.99 -8.37
C ARG A 35 -9.85 -15.16 -7.90
N ILE A 36 -10.07 -15.21 -6.58
CA ILE A 36 -11.43 -15.29 -6.01
C ILE A 36 -12.19 -13.99 -6.29
N ILE A 37 -11.55 -12.84 -6.15
CA ILE A 37 -12.19 -11.54 -6.48
C ILE A 37 -12.63 -11.52 -7.93
N ASP A 38 -11.80 -11.99 -8.87
CA ASP A 38 -12.14 -12.03 -10.29
C ASP A 38 -13.29 -13.02 -10.59
N LYS A 39 -13.36 -14.15 -9.87
CA LYS A 39 -14.37 -15.18 -10.07
C LYS A 39 -15.70 -14.89 -9.38
N SER A 40 -15.65 -14.46 -8.12
CA SER A 40 -16.83 -14.34 -7.25
C SER A 40 -17.31 -12.89 -7.09
N GLY A 41 -16.54 -11.93 -7.61
CA GLY A 41 -16.79 -10.51 -7.46
C GLY A 41 -16.28 -9.95 -6.13
N ALA A 42 -15.84 -8.70 -6.15
CA ALA A 42 -15.28 -8.02 -4.98
C ALA A 42 -16.30 -7.83 -3.86
N ARG A 43 -17.57 -7.66 -4.18
CA ARG A 43 -18.67 -7.50 -3.21
C ARG A 43 -18.67 -8.61 -2.16
N ILE A 44 -18.71 -9.87 -2.60
CA ILE A 44 -18.75 -11.04 -1.70
C ILE A 44 -17.44 -11.12 -0.92
N VAL A 45 -16.30 -11.02 -1.61
CA VAL A 45 -14.97 -11.18 -1.01
C VAL A 45 -14.71 -10.14 0.06
N MET A 46 -14.99 -8.87 -0.19
CA MET A 46 -14.77 -7.80 0.79
C MET A 46 -15.75 -7.86 1.96
N THR A 47 -17.00 -8.30 1.72
CA THR A 47 -17.96 -8.51 2.82
C THR A 47 -17.52 -9.66 3.73
N VAL A 48 -17.12 -10.79 3.15
CA VAL A 48 -16.55 -11.92 3.92
C VAL A 48 -15.26 -11.46 4.65
N GLY A 49 -14.42 -10.67 4.00
CA GLY A 49 -13.24 -10.08 4.62
C GLY A 49 -13.57 -9.22 5.84
N ALA A 50 -14.63 -8.41 5.79
CA ALA A 50 -15.08 -7.62 6.94
C ALA A 50 -15.54 -8.49 8.11
N VAL A 51 -16.26 -9.59 7.82
CA VAL A 51 -16.66 -10.56 8.85
C VAL A 51 -15.44 -11.26 9.46
N LEU A 52 -14.49 -11.74 8.64
CA LEU A 52 -13.26 -12.37 9.13
C LEU A 52 -12.41 -11.39 9.95
N ASN A 53 -12.37 -10.11 9.56
CA ASN A 53 -11.70 -9.08 10.32
C ASN A 53 -12.33 -8.88 11.70
N ALA A 54 -13.65 -8.85 11.77
CA ALA A 54 -14.37 -8.77 13.04
C ALA A 54 -14.10 -9.98 13.93
N ILE A 55 -14.12 -11.20 13.37
CA ILE A 55 -13.77 -12.42 14.10
C ILE A 55 -12.31 -12.35 14.59
N GLY A 56 -11.38 -11.93 13.74
CA GLY A 56 -9.97 -11.79 14.11
C GLY A 56 -9.75 -10.79 15.25
N LEU A 57 -10.44 -9.65 15.22
CA LEU A 57 -10.40 -8.64 16.30
C LEU A 57 -11.05 -9.16 17.58
N ALA A 58 -12.16 -9.89 17.48
CA ALA A 58 -12.82 -10.51 18.63
C ALA A 58 -11.93 -11.60 19.26
N LEU A 59 -11.27 -12.42 18.45
CA LEU A 59 -10.27 -13.38 18.94
C LEU A 59 -9.11 -12.65 19.60
N LEU A 60 -8.59 -11.58 19.00
CA LEU A 60 -7.50 -10.79 19.55
C LEU A 60 -7.87 -10.20 20.92
N SER A 61 -9.12 -9.82 21.14
CA SER A 61 -9.59 -9.30 22.44
C SER A 61 -9.60 -10.35 23.56
N GLN A 62 -9.63 -11.64 23.21
CA GLN A 62 -9.75 -12.75 24.15
C GLN A 62 -8.43 -13.50 24.35
N VAL A 63 -7.33 -13.03 23.77
CA VAL A 63 -6.05 -13.75 23.86
C VAL A 63 -5.52 -13.80 25.30
N ASP A 64 -5.14 -15.00 25.71
CA ASP A 64 -4.53 -15.33 26.99
C ASP A 64 -3.17 -16.04 26.85
N ASN A 65 -2.84 -16.46 25.62
CA ASN A 65 -1.59 -17.12 25.29
C ASN A 65 -1.07 -16.73 23.88
N GLU A 66 0.21 -16.98 23.65
CA GLU A 66 0.90 -16.61 22.41
C GLU A 66 0.34 -17.34 21.18
N ILE A 67 -0.06 -18.61 21.32
CA ILE A 67 -0.60 -19.40 20.20
C ILE A 67 -1.90 -18.76 19.69
N MET A 68 -2.80 -18.43 20.60
CA MET A 68 -4.06 -17.76 20.27
C MET A 68 -3.80 -16.37 19.67
N TYR A 69 -2.81 -15.63 20.18
CA TYR A 69 -2.39 -14.35 19.64
C TYR A 69 -1.93 -14.45 18.18
N PHE A 70 -1.03 -15.39 17.88
CA PHE A 70 -0.57 -15.61 16.52
C PHE A 70 -1.68 -16.14 15.59
N ALA A 71 -2.58 -17.00 16.11
CA ALA A 71 -3.75 -17.44 15.34
C ALA A 71 -4.69 -16.28 14.97
N ALA A 72 -4.96 -15.37 15.92
CA ALA A 72 -5.73 -14.16 15.65
C ALA A 72 -5.07 -13.28 14.59
N TRP A 73 -3.75 -13.08 14.66
CA TRP A 73 -3.00 -12.33 13.64
C TRP A 73 -2.95 -13.00 12.28
N ALA A 74 -2.89 -14.34 12.23
CA ALA A 74 -2.99 -15.06 10.96
C ALA A 74 -4.35 -14.86 10.29
N LEU A 75 -5.43 -14.90 11.07
CA LEU A 75 -6.79 -14.60 10.59
C LEU A 75 -6.93 -13.14 10.14
N LEU A 76 -6.38 -12.20 10.91
CA LEU A 76 -6.35 -10.78 10.53
C LEU A 76 -5.54 -10.58 9.25
N GLY A 77 -4.41 -11.28 9.07
CA GLY A 77 -3.63 -11.24 7.83
C GLY A 77 -4.41 -11.71 6.61
N LEU A 78 -5.20 -12.77 6.74
CA LEU A 78 -6.13 -13.21 5.70
C LEU A 78 -7.19 -12.14 5.41
N SER A 79 -7.83 -11.61 6.44
CA SER A 79 -8.89 -10.59 6.29
C SER A 79 -8.36 -9.29 5.69
N MET A 80 -7.16 -8.86 6.08
CA MET A 80 -6.47 -7.70 5.49
C MET A 80 -6.36 -7.84 3.98
N ARG A 81 -6.04 -9.03 3.49
CA ARG A 81 -5.90 -9.26 2.05
C ARG A 81 -7.25 -9.17 1.32
N LEU A 82 -8.35 -9.53 2.00
CA LEU A 82 -9.69 -9.47 1.44
C LEU A 82 -10.31 -8.06 1.46
N THR A 83 -9.76 -7.11 2.23
CA THR A 83 -10.43 -5.82 2.50
C THR A 83 -9.58 -4.58 2.20
N LEU A 84 -8.24 -4.68 2.16
CA LEU A 84 -7.38 -3.52 1.96
C LEU A 84 -7.22 -3.14 0.48
N TYR A 85 -6.27 -2.25 0.19
CA TYR A 85 -6.13 -1.54 -1.08
C TYR A 85 -6.26 -2.41 -2.33
N ASP A 86 -5.60 -3.57 -2.38
CA ASP A 86 -5.59 -4.36 -3.62
C ASP A 86 -6.98 -4.97 -3.91
N ALA A 87 -7.72 -5.39 -2.86
CA ALA A 87 -9.11 -5.81 -3.00
C ALA A 87 -10.02 -4.64 -3.36
N ALA A 88 -9.81 -3.48 -2.73
CA ALA A 88 -10.58 -2.28 -3.01
C ALA A 88 -10.30 -1.73 -4.43
N PHE A 89 -9.07 -1.80 -4.93
CA PHE A 89 -8.74 -1.45 -6.31
C PHE A 89 -9.46 -2.36 -7.30
N ALA A 90 -9.43 -3.68 -7.05
CA ALA A 90 -10.16 -4.63 -7.89
C ALA A 90 -11.66 -4.37 -7.86
N ALA A 91 -12.21 -4.03 -6.69
CA ALA A 91 -13.62 -3.66 -6.54
C ALA A 91 -13.99 -2.43 -7.36
N LEU A 92 -13.18 -1.36 -7.27
CA LEU A 92 -13.43 -0.12 -8.02
C LEU A 92 -13.36 -0.35 -9.53
N VAL A 93 -12.39 -1.13 -10.01
CA VAL A 93 -12.27 -1.46 -11.43
C VAL A 93 -13.45 -2.30 -11.90
N GLN A 94 -14.02 -3.19 -11.06
CA GLN A 94 -15.23 -3.95 -11.40
C GLN A 94 -16.49 -3.08 -11.47
N VAL A 95 -16.60 -2.07 -10.58
CA VAL A 95 -17.79 -1.20 -10.51
C VAL A 95 -17.71 -0.03 -11.50
N THR A 96 -16.51 0.51 -11.72
CA THR A 96 -16.27 1.69 -12.57
C THR A 96 -15.09 1.49 -13.51
N PRO A 97 -15.16 0.57 -14.49
CA PRO A 97 -14.02 0.20 -15.34
C PRO A 97 -13.47 1.40 -16.14
N GLU A 98 -14.34 2.26 -16.65
CA GLU A 98 -13.96 3.44 -17.44
C GLU A 98 -13.21 4.51 -16.64
N ARG A 99 -13.47 4.59 -15.33
CA ARG A 99 -12.90 5.59 -14.40
C ARG A 99 -11.97 4.97 -13.36
N GLY A 100 -11.56 3.70 -13.54
CA GLY A 100 -10.83 2.92 -12.54
C GLY A 100 -9.61 3.63 -11.98
N ARG A 101 -8.77 4.25 -12.83
CA ARG A 101 -7.59 5.02 -12.36
C ARG A 101 -7.97 6.17 -11.43
N ARG A 102 -8.96 6.98 -11.82
CA ARG A 102 -9.40 8.13 -11.02
C ARG A 102 -10.01 7.66 -9.68
N ALA A 103 -10.77 6.57 -9.72
CA ALA A 103 -11.34 5.97 -8.52
C ALA A 103 -10.24 5.45 -7.57
N ILE A 104 -9.16 4.85 -8.08
CA ILE A 104 -7.99 4.44 -7.32
C ILE A 104 -7.32 5.65 -6.64
N SER A 105 -7.11 6.76 -7.36
CA SER A 105 -6.50 7.97 -6.81
C SER A 105 -7.34 8.54 -5.65
N TYR A 106 -8.65 8.66 -5.81
CA TYR A 106 -9.54 9.11 -4.74
C TYR A 106 -9.55 8.15 -3.55
N LEU A 107 -9.66 6.84 -3.79
CA LEU A 107 -9.63 5.84 -2.72
C LEU A 107 -8.34 5.96 -1.88
N THR A 108 -7.19 6.10 -2.55
CA THR A 108 -5.91 6.25 -1.84
C THR A 108 -5.83 7.56 -1.07
N LEU A 109 -6.41 8.66 -1.59
CA LEU A 109 -6.50 9.92 -0.87
C LEU A 109 -7.31 9.76 0.42
N TYR A 110 -8.54 9.23 0.34
CA TYR A 110 -9.37 8.98 1.53
C TYR A 110 -8.72 7.99 2.48
N GLY A 111 -8.10 6.92 1.98
CA GLY A 111 -7.35 5.97 2.80
C GLY A 111 -6.15 6.60 3.51
N GLY A 112 -5.58 7.69 2.97
CA GLY A 112 -4.55 8.48 3.66
C GLY A 112 -5.05 9.16 4.92
N PHE A 113 -6.30 9.59 4.95
CA PHE A 113 -6.92 10.19 6.13
C PHE A 113 -7.33 9.15 7.19
N ALA A 114 -7.41 7.86 6.84
CA ALA A 114 -7.78 6.83 7.79
C ALA A 114 -6.85 6.83 9.02
N SER A 115 -5.54 6.96 8.83
CA SER A 115 -4.59 7.06 9.96
C SER A 115 -4.87 8.29 10.84
N THR A 116 -5.16 9.43 10.22
CA THR A 116 -5.44 10.68 10.95
C THR A 116 -6.70 10.56 11.80
N ALA A 117 -7.69 9.80 11.35
CA ALA A 117 -8.94 9.60 12.09
C ALA A 117 -8.82 8.47 13.13
N PHE A 118 -8.33 7.30 12.73
CA PHE A 118 -8.41 6.10 13.57
C PHE A 118 -7.29 5.99 14.62
N TRP A 119 -6.17 6.70 14.47
CA TRP A 119 -5.17 6.75 15.52
C TRP A 119 -5.68 7.48 16.78
N PRO A 120 -6.23 8.71 16.71
CA PRO A 120 -6.84 9.37 17.87
C PRO A 120 -8.03 8.58 18.43
N ILE A 121 -8.93 8.06 17.58
CA ILE A 121 -10.07 7.26 18.03
C ILE A 121 -9.60 6.02 18.80
N GLY A 122 -8.63 5.28 18.26
CA GLY A 122 -8.09 4.09 18.92
C GLY A 122 -7.38 4.42 20.24
N HIS A 123 -6.70 5.56 20.33
CA HIS A 123 -6.07 6.02 21.57
C HIS A 123 -7.12 6.35 22.62
N LEU A 124 -8.12 7.18 22.29
CA LEU A 124 -9.20 7.55 23.21
C LEU A 124 -10.02 6.34 23.68
N LEU A 125 -10.32 5.40 22.79
CA LEU A 125 -11.01 4.17 23.18
C LEU A 125 -10.13 3.32 24.10
N ASN A 126 -8.84 3.17 23.79
CA ASN A 126 -7.93 2.40 24.65
C ASN A 126 -7.78 3.04 26.06
N GLU A 127 -7.80 4.36 26.16
CA GLU A 127 -7.79 5.03 27.47
C GLU A 127 -9.11 4.88 28.23
N ALA A 128 -10.23 4.89 27.52
CA ALA A 128 -11.55 4.86 28.12
C ALA A 128 -11.98 3.44 28.57
N VAL A 129 -11.71 2.42 27.73
CA VAL A 129 -12.22 1.06 27.94
C VAL A 129 -11.15 -0.03 27.89
N GLY A 130 -9.91 0.31 27.57
CA GLY A 130 -8.82 -0.66 27.40
C GLY A 130 -8.71 -1.22 25.97
N TRP A 131 -7.61 -1.93 25.71
CA TRP A 131 -7.30 -2.41 24.36
C TRP A 131 -8.21 -3.59 23.91
N ARG A 132 -8.64 -4.45 24.85
CA ARG A 132 -9.49 -5.60 24.54
C ARG A 132 -10.87 -5.16 24.06
N GLU A 133 -11.50 -4.27 24.78
CA GLU A 133 -12.80 -3.68 24.44
C GLU A 133 -12.69 -2.80 23.19
N THR A 134 -11.57 -2.11 22.99
CA THR A 134 -11.30 -1.39 21.74
C THR A 134 -11.31 -2.32 20.53
N CYS A 135 -10.72 -3.51 20.66
CA CYS A 135 -10.78 -4.53 19.61
C CYS A 135 -12.22 -4.97 19.33
N LEU A 136 -13.05 -5.17 20.37
CA LEU A 136 -14.48 -5.51 20.21
C LEU A 136 -15.29 -4.40 19.55
N ILE A 137 -15.03 -3.14 19.91
CA ILE A 137 -15.67 -1.99 19.27
C ILE A 137 -15.32 -1.94 17.77
N PHE A 138 -14.04 -2.15 17.41
CA PHE A 138 -13.65 -2.21 16.01
C PHE A 138 -14.18 -3.46 15.30
N ALA A 139 -14.35 -4.59 15.99
CA ALA A 139 -15.02 -5.77 15.45
C ALA A 139 -16.49 -5.47 15.12
N ALA A 140 -17.22 -4.84 16.04
CA ALA A 140 -18.58 -4.39 15.81
C ALA A 140 -18.69 -3.40 14.65
N PHE A 141 -17.75 -2.45 14.55
CA PHE A 141 -17.69 -1.50 13.43
C PHE A 141 -17.50 -2.22 12.07
N ASN A 142 -16.69 -3.25 12.02
CA ASN A 142 -16.50 -4.06 10.79
C ASN A 142 -17.81 -4.76 10.39
N ILE A 143 -18.57 -5.33 11.34
CA ILE A 143 -19.84 -6.01 11.05
C ILE A 143 -20.94 -5.01 10.70
N LEU A 144 -21.09 -3.95 11.49
CA LEU A 144 -22.24 -3.06 11.41
C LEU A 144 -22.10 -1.96 10.35
N VAL A 145 -20.86 -1.60 10.00
CA VAL A 145 -20.56 -0.52 9.05
C VAL A 145 -19.87 -1.05 7.82
N CYS A 146 -18.66 -1.64 7.96
CA CYS A 146 -17.87 -2.05 6.80
C CYS A 146 -18.54 -3.17 5.99
N GLY A 147 -19.11 -4.18 6.66
CA GLY A 147 -19.79 -5.29 5.99
C GLY A 147 -20.99 -4.81 5.15
N PRO A 148 -21.96 -4.09 5.72
CA PRO A 148 -23.07 -3.53 4.95
C PRO A 148 -22.64 -2.56 3.84
N LEU A 149 -21.66 -1.67 4.10
CA LEU A 149 -21.14 -0.77 3.07
C LEU A 149 -20.52 -1.53 1.89
N ASN A 150 -19.77 -2.60 2.16
CA ASN A 150 -19.23 -3.45 1.10
C ASN A 150 -20.35 -4.18 0.35
N TRP A 151 -21.37 -4.68 1.07
CA TRP A 151 -22.46 -5.43 0.46
C TRP A 151 -23.35 -4.57 -0.45
N TRP A 152 -23.73 -3.38 0.00
CA TRP A 152 -24.60 -2.49 -0.78
C TRP A 152 -23.84 -1.56 -1.71
N GLY A 153 -22.69 -1.06 -1.27
CA GLY A 153 -21.86 -0.11 -2.06
C GLY A 153 -21.23 -0.74 -3.29
N LEU A 154 -20.87 -2.04 -3.23
CA LEU A 154 -20.30 -2.78 -4.35
C LEU A 154 -21.35 -3.61 -5.13
N ALA A 155 -22.66 -3.40 -4.87
CA ALA A 155 -23.69 -3.97 -5.72
C ALA A 155 -23.55 -3.39 -7.13
N ARG A 156 -23.51 -4.26 -8.16
CA ARG A 156 -23.57 -3.79 -9.54
C ARG A 156 -24.86 -3.01 -9.72
N ARG A 157 -24.72 -1.73 -10.02
CA ARG A 157 -25.85 -0.96 -10.55
C ARG A 157 -25.89 -1.27 -12.04
N GLU A 158 -27.00 -1.76 -12.54
CA GLU A 158 -27.28 -1.72 -13.98
C GLU A 158 -27.13 -0.25 -14.41
N PRO A 159 -26.52 0.02 -15.57
CA PRO A 159 -26.51 1.38 -16.10
C PRO A 159 -27.97 1.83 -16.15
N ASP A 160 -28.32 2.90 -15.43
CA ASP A 160 -29.65 3.52 -15.53
C ASP A 160 -29.90 3.88 -16.99
N ALA A 161 -30.68 3.05 -17.66
CA ALA A 161 -31.21 3.36 -18.98
C ALA A 161 -32.17 4.53 -18.83
N GLY A 162 -31.64 5.79 -18.84
CA GLY A 162 -32.54 6.93 -18.91
C GLY A 162 -32.16 8.21 -18.20
N VAL A 163 -31.05 8.33 -17.51
CA VAL A 163 -30.58 9.67 -17.08
C VAL A 163 -29.65 10.21 -18.14
N ALA A 164 -30.20 11.06 -19.00
CA ALA A 164 -29.40 11.90 -19.88
C ALA A 164 -28.38 12.67 -19.05
N GLN A 165 -27.10 12.31 -19.19
CA GLN A 165 -26.03 13.09 -18.60
C GLN A 165 -26.04 14.48 -19.25
N PRO A 166 -25.93 15.57 -18.46
CA PRO A 166 -25.66 16.88 -19.07
C PRO A 166 -24.43 16.73 -19.95
N GLU A 167 -24.55 17.13 -21.18
CA GLU A 167 -23.43 17.27 -22.11
C GLU A 167 -22.49 18.38 -21.59
N GLU A 168 -21.76 18.13 -20.53
CA GLU A 168 -20.50 18.81 -20.31
C GLU A 168 -19.49 18.14 -21.21
N ALA A 169 -18.95 18.95 -22.12
CA ALA A 169 -17.92 18.61 -23.06
C ALA A 169 -16.74 17.89 -22.36
N THR A 170 -16.87 16.61 -22.17
CA THR A 170 -15.79 15.75 -21.79
C THR A 170 -15.11 15.34 -23.09
N GLU A 171 -13.97 16.00 -23.40
CA GLU A 171 -12.95 15.30 -24.15
C GLU A 171 -12.89 13.87 -23.56
N LYS A 172 -13.36 12.89 -24.32
CA LYS A 172 -13.12 11.48 -24.03
C LYS A 172 -11.67 11.38 -23.60
N PRO A 173 -11.34 10.86 -22.39
CA PRO A 173 -9.97 10.45 -22.15
C PRO A 173 -9.63 9.56 -23.34
N PRO A 174 -8.43 9.72 -23.96
CA PRO A 174 -8.09 8.91 -25.11
C PRO A 174 -8.45 7.47 -24.76
N ALA A 175 -9.40 6.91 -25.50
CA ALA A 175 -9.87 5.55 -25.31
C ALA A 175 -8.59 4.73 -25.24
N ALA A 176 -8.33 4.08 -24.11
CA ALA A 176 -7.28 3.09 -24.07
C ALA A 176 -7.72 2.08 -25.12
N ASP A 177 -7.08 2.15 -26.29
CA ASP A 177 -7.33 1.25 -27.38
C ASP A 177 -7.35 -0.17 -26.81
N GLU A 178 -8.46 -0.87 -26.94
CA GLU A 178 -8.63 -2.26 -26.47
C GLU A 178 -7.59 -3.21 -27.09
N GLY A 179 -6.79 -2.72 -28.05
CA GLY A 179 -5.71 -3.43 -28.74
C GLY A 179 -4.30 -3.28 -28.15
N GLN A 180 -4.10 -2.58 -27.02
CA GLN A 180 -2.75 -2.24 -26.52
C GLN A 180 -2.33 -2.91 -25.20
N TYR A 181 -3.14 -3.78 -24.62
CA TYR A 181 -2.74 -4.46 -23.38
C TYR A 181 -1.61 -5.48 -23.64
N LEU A 182 -0.71 -5.58 -22.65
CA LEU A 182 0.40 -6.52 -22.75
C LEU A 182 -0.08 -7.97 -22.57
N GLU A 183 0.26 -8.84 -23.52
CA GLU A 183 -0.06 -10.26 -23.50
C GLU A 183 1.19 -11.14 -23.63
N GLY A 184 1.05 -12.43 -23.31
CA GLY A 184 2.10 -13.44 -23.47
C GLY A 184 3.40 -13.08 -22.73
N THR A 185 4.52 -13.26 -23.40
CA THR A 185 5.87 -12.99 -22.84
C THR A 185 6.04 -11.55 -22.40
N ALA A 186 5.41 -10.62 -23.12
CA ALA A 186 5.52 -9.20 -22.78
C ALA A 186 4.82 -8.84 -21.46
N ARG A 187 3.68 -9.45 -21.20
CA ARG A 187 3.00 -9.33 -19.91
C ARG A 187 3.88 -9.86 -18.79
N THR A 188 4.49 -11.03 -18.98
CA THR A 188 5.38 -11.64 -17.98
C THR A 188 6.58 -10.75 -17.68
N ILE A 189 7.26 -10.21 -18.70
CA ILE A 189 8.41 -9.30 -18.52
C ILE A 189 7.98 -8.06 -17.73
N ALA A 190 6.88 -7.41 -18.11
CA ALA A 190 6.39 -6.23 -17.41
C ALA A 190 6.02 -6.56 -15.95
N MET A 191 5.36 -7.69 -15.69
CA MET A 191 5.03 -8.13 -14.33
C MET A 191 6.28 -8.38 -13.48
N VAL A 192 7.31 -9.01 -14.02
CA VAL A 192 8.58 -9.28 -13.31
C VAL A 192 9.30 -7.96 -12.99
N LEU A 193 9.46 -7.07 -13.97
CA LEU A 193 10.14 -5.79 -13.77
C LEU A 193 9.38 -4.90 -12.77
N PHE A 194 8.06 -4.85 -12.87
CA PHE A 194 7.24 -4.12 -11.92
C PHE A 194 7.29 -4.73 -10.52
N SER A 195 7.29 -6.07 -10.40
CA SER A 195 7.45 -6.75 -9.12
C SER A 195 8.81 -6.45 -8.49
N ILE A 196 9.91 -6.45 -9.25
CA ILE A 196 11.24 -6.07 -8.74
C ILE A 196 11.23 -4.64 -8.25
N ALA A 197 10.72 -3.70 -9.06
CA ALA A 197 10.67 -2.28 -8.70
C ALA A 197 9.86 -2.05 -7.42
N THR A 198 8.66 -2.63 -7.34
CA THR A 198 7.76 -2.43 -6.18
C THR A 198 8.21 -3.20 -4.95
N SER A 199 8.86 -4.37 -5.08
CA SER A 199 9.39 -5.13 -3.94
C SER A 199 10.62 -4.46 -3.33
N ALA A 200 11.53 -3.92 -4.17
CA ALA A 200 12.63 -3.10 -3.67
C ALA A 200 12.12 -1.85 -2.93
N TYR A 201 11.07 -1.23 -3.46
CA TYR A 201 10.37 -0.13 -2.78
C TYR A 201 9.72 -0.58 -1.46
N ALA A 202 9.11 -1.78 -1.44
CA ALA A 202 8.50 -2.35 -0.23
C ALA A 202 9.53 -2.59 0.88
N PHE A 203 10.75 -3.00 0.52
CA PHE A 203 11.85 -3.13 1.47
C PHE A 203 12.17 -1.79 2.14
N ILE A 204 12.31 -0.73 1.34
CA ILE A 204 12.57 0.62 1.86
C ILE A 204 11.43 1.06 2.79
N PHE A 205 10.18 0.88 2.37
CA PHE A 205 9.03 1.29 3.14
C PHE A 205 8.90 0.52 4.45
N GLY A 206 9.06 -0.81 4.42
CA GLY A 206 8.97 -1.67 5.59
C GLY A 206 10.05 -1.32 6.62
N ALA A 207 11.30 -1.22 6.19
CA ALA A 207 12.43 -0.84 7.04
C ALA A 207 12.26 0.57 7.64
N ALA A 208 12.03 1.56 6.79
CA ALA A 208 11.90 2.94 7.23
C ALA A 208 10.62 3.20 8.07
N SER A 209 9.57 2.39 7.94
CA SER A 209 8.37 2.56 8.77
C SER A 209 8.64 2.32 10.26
N VAL A 210 9.57 1.42 10.58
CA VAL A 210 9.97 1.10 11.96
C VAL A 210 11.16 1.97 12.40
N HIS A 211 12.13 2.18 11.51
CA HIS A 211 13.42 2.80 11.83
C HIS A 211 13.53 4.28 11.42
N LEU A 212 12.41 4.93 11.07
CA LEU A 212 12.42 6.30 10.53
C LEU A 212 13.10 7.31 11.47
N VAL A 213 12.79 7.24 12.76
CA VAL A 213 13.37 8.17 13.75
C VAL A 213 14.89 7.98 13.81
N GLY A 214 15.37 6.74 13.94
CA GLY A 214 16.81 6.46 13.96
C GLY A 214 17.53 6.86 12.66
N LEU A 215 16.88 6.69 11.49
CA LEU A 215 17.41 7.18 10.21
C LEU A 215 17.55 8.71 10.18
N ILE A 216 16.61 9.43 10.78
CA ILE A 216 16.64 10.89 10.84
C ILE A 216 17.64 11.39 11.89
N GLU A 217 17.79 10.70 13.01
CA GLU A 217 18.76 11.03 14.08
C GLU A 217 20.21 11.03 13.59
N THR A 218 20.53 10.29 12.52
CA THR A 218 21.87 10.35 11.89
C THR A 218 22.24 11.74 11.42
N THR A 219 21.26 12.64 11.23
CA THR A 219 21.52 14.05 10.89
C THR A 219 21.99 14.89 12.08
N GLY A 220 22.23 14.28 13.26
CA GLY A 220 22.72 14.97 14.46
C GLY A 220 21.66 15.77 15.21
N ILE A 221 20.39 15.57 14.91
CA ILE A 221 19.26 16.19 15.63
C ILE A 221 18.83 15.34 16.83
N THR A 222 18.18 15.96 17.81
CA THR A 222 17.66 15.26 18.99
C THR A 222 16.46 14.37 18.64
N THR A 223 16.24 13.30 19.43
CA THR A 223 15.09 12.38 19.25
C THR A 223 13.75 13.13 19.24
N ALA A 224 13.56 14.14 20.07
CA ALA A 224 12.32 14.92 20.10
C ALA A 224 12.06 15.65 18.77
N VAL A 225 13.10 16.25 18.18
CA VAL A 225 13.03 16.90 16.88
C VAL A 225 12.83 15.85 15.77
N ALA A 226 13.53 14.71 15.84
CA ALA A 226 13.40 13.63 14.87
C ALA A 226 11.98 13.05 14.84
N VAL A 227 11.34 12.83 15.98
CA VAL A 227 9.94 12.38 16.08
C VAL A 227 8.98 13.41 15.47
N THR A 228 9.21 14.71 15.75
CA THR A 228 8.41 15.78 15.17
C THR A 228 8.53 15.78 13.63
N ILE A 229 9.75 15.69 13.09
CA ILE A 229 9.98 15.63 11.65
C ILE A 229 9.36 14.37 11.04
N ALA A 230 9.51 13.20 11.69
CA ALA A 230 8.92 11.94 11.23
C ALA A 230 7.39 12.01 11.06
N SER A 231 6.71 12.82 11.88
CA SER A 231 5.25 13.02 11.76
C SER A 231 4.84 13.71 10.45
N PHE A 232 5.70 14.53 9.85
CA PHE A 232 5.45 15.16 8.55
C PHE A 232 5.39 14.17 7.39
N LYS A 233 5.89 12.93 7.55
CA LYS A 233 5.74 11.86 6.54
C LYS A 233 4.29 11.68 6.12
N GLY A 234 3.34 11.68 7.07
CA GLY A 234 1.91 11.53 6.78
C GLY A 234 1.36 12.68 5.95
N VAL A 235 1.70 13.91 6.31
CA VAL A 235 1.31 15.13 5.58
C VAL A 235 1.87 15.09 4.16
N ALA A 236 3.15 14.77 4.00
CA ALA A 236 3.80 14.65 2.70
C ALA A 236 3.19 13.52 1.83
N GLN A 237 2.76 12.43 2.45
CA GLN A 237 2.09 11.33 1.75
C GLN A 237 0.74 11.76 1.17
N VAL A 238 -0.05 12.51 1.93
CA VAL A 238 -1.30 13.11 1.45
C VAL A 238 -1.01 14.15 0.37
N GLY A 239 0.02 14.99 0.58
CA GLY A 239 0.48 15.98 -0.40
C GLY A 239 0.86 15.36 -1.74
N GLY A 240 1.57 14.24 -1.76
CA GLY A 240 1.89 13.49 -2.98
C GLY A 240 0.65 13.00 -3.72
N ARG A 241 -0.37 12.53 -3.02
CA ARG A 241 -1.64 12.08 -3.63
C ARG A 241 -2.46 13.26 -4.18
N LEU A 242 -2.50 14.37 -3.45
CA LEU A 242 -3.14 15.60 -3.92
C LEU A 242 -2.44 16.15 -5.16
N TRP A 243 -1.10 16.14 -5.16
CA TRP A 243 -0.33 16.54 -6.34
C TRP A 243 -0.67 15.68 -7.57
N GLU A 244 -0.83 14.37 -7.41
CA GLU A 244 -1.25 13.49 -8.52
C GLU A 244 -2.63 13.88 -9.04
N ILE A 245 -3.60 14.07 -8.16
CA ILE A 245 -4.98 14.40 -8.56
C ILE A 245 -5.05 15.74 -9.29
N ILE A 246 -4.31 16.74 -8.80
CA ILE A 246 -4.39 18.11 -9.32
C ILE A 246 -3.55 18.29 -10.60
N PHE A 247 -2.31 17.80 -10.59
CA PHE A 247 -1.33 18.11 -11.63
C PHE A 247 -1.00 16.92 -12.54
N ALA A 248 -1.09 15.70 -12.04
CA ALA A 248 -0.65 14.49 -12.76
C ALA A 248 -1.80 13.56 -13.20
N SER A 249 -3.05 13.96 -13.01
CA SER A 249 -4.23 13.14 -13.38
C SER A 249 -4.27 12.79 -14.88
N LYS A 250 -3.75 13.68 -15.74
CA LYS A 250 -3.64 13.47 -17.20
C LYS A 250 -2.30 12.80 -17.60
N MET A 251 -1.36 12.64 -16.68
CA MET A 251 -0.05 12.02 -16.98
C MET A 251 -0.22 10.53 -17.28
N ALA A 252 0.48 10.03 -18.30
CA ALA A 252 0.48 8.60 -18.60
C ALA A 252 0.93 7.79 -17.36
N PRO A 253 0.25 6.66 -17.01
CA PRO A 253 0.55 5.87 -15.82
C PRO A 253 2.02 5.43 -15.69
N MET A 254 2.67 5.13 -16.82
CA MET A 254 4.09 4.82 -16.87
C MET A 254 4.98 6.00 -16.44
N ASN A 255 4.63 7.23 -16.84
CA ASN A 255 5.37 8.42 -16.43
C ASN A 255 5.12 8.74 -14.95
N LEU A 256 3.89 8.57 -14.47
CA LEU A 256 3.57 8.71 -13.05
C LEU A 256 4.38 7.73 -12.20
N ALA A 257 4.54 6.48 -12.65
CA ALA A 257 5.29 5.45 -11.93
C ALA A 257 6.79 5.78 -11.75
N ARG A 258 7.35 6.58 -12.66
CA ARG A 258 8.75 7.04 -12.56
C ARG A 258 8.96 8.04 -11.43
N VAL A 259 7.97 8.86 -11.12
CA VAL A 259 8.11 9.92 -10.11
C VAL A 259 8.53 9.37 -8.73
N PRO A 260 7.80 8.44 -8.08
CA PRO A 260 8.18 7.95 -6.77
C PRO A 260 9.52 7.20 -6.74
N VAL A 261 9.88 6.49 -7.82
CA VAL A 261 11.15 5.77 -7.88
C VAL A 261 12.35 6.68 -8.12
N TRP A 262 12.17 7.89 -8.67
CA TRP A 262 13.19 8.93 -8.72
C TRP A 262 13.30 9.72 -7.41
N LEU A 263 12.18 10.02 -6.75
CA LEU A 263 12.18 10.74 -5.48
C LEU A 263 12.93 9.98 -4.39
N MET A 264 12.88 8.65 -4.40
CA MET A 264 13.45 7.82 -3.34
C MET A 264 14.99 7.87 -3.29
N PRO A 265 15.74 7.61 -4.37
CA PRO A 265 17.20 7.80 -4.37
C PRO A 265 17.59 9.24 -4.03
N LEU A 266 16.85 10.24 -4.54
CA LEU A 266 17.11 11.64 -4.24
C LEU A 266 17.00 11.93 -2.74
N ALA A 267 16.00 11.37 -2.07
CA ALA A 267 15.84 11.50 -0.62
C ALA A 267 17.08 10.94 0.12
N PHE A 268 17.54 9.75 -0.25
CA PHE A 268 18.73 9.14 0.37
C PHE A 268 20.04 9.86 0.03
N ILE A 269 20.19 10.38 -1.20
CA ILE A 269 21.35 11.21 -1.55
C ILE A 269 21.44 12.40 -0.59
N VAL A 270 20.35 13.12 -0.37
CA VAL A 270 20.36 14.27 0.56
C VAL A 270 20.74 13.85 1.97
N LEU A 271 20.20 12.72 2.45
CA LEU A 271 20.52 12.21 3.78
C LEU A 271 21.99 11.79 3.91
N LEU A 272 22.56 11.16 2.89
CA LEU A 272 23.93 10.67 2.88
C LEU A 272 24.99 11.75 2.63
N THR A 273 24.68 12.80 1.85
CA THR A 273 25.69 13.79 1.40
C THR A 273 25.59 15.11 2.15
N ILE A 274 24.38 15.60 2.45
CA ILE A 274 24.16 16.88 3.11
C ILE A 274 23.94 16.69 4.62
N GLY A 275 23.53 15.58 5.02
CA GLY A 275 23.30 14.81 6.24
C GLY A 275 23.24 15.50 7.62
N VAL A 276 23.48 16.81 7.80
CA VAL A 276 23.54 17.46 9.11
C VAL A 276 22.40 18.49 9.27
N GLY A 277 21.63 18.35 10.36
CA GLY A 277 20.63 19.31 10.79
C GLY A 277 19.20 19.02 10.35
N VAL A 278 18.30 19.92 10.71
CA VAL A 278 16.84 19.82 10.50
C VAL A 278 16.46 19.86 9.02
N GLY A 279 17.15 20.64 8.20
CA GLY A 279 16.86 20.82 6.78
C GLY A 279 16.90 19.50 5.98
N PRO A 280 18.04 18.78 5.96
CA PRO A 280 18.14 17.47 5.31
C PRO A 280 17.17 16.44 5.84
N ALA A 281 16.95 16.39 7.17
CA ALA A 281 16.00 15.50 7.81
C ALA A 281 14.56 15.73 7.32
N LEU A 282 14.13 17.00 7.28
CA LEU A 282 12.79 17.39 6.80
C LEU A 282 12.64 17.10 5.31
N PHE A 283 13.64 17.45 4.51
CA PHE A 283 13.65 17.20 3.06
C PHE A 283 13.52 15.71 2.75
N PHE A 284 14.34 14.87 3.42
CA PHE A 284 14.21 13.41 3.32
C PHE A 284 12.80 12.94 3.64
N THR A 285 12.25 13.38 4.78
CA THR A 285 10.93 12.95 5.24
C THR A 285 9.81 13.35 4.29
N VAL A 286 9.89 14.55 3.71
CA VAL A 286 8.92 15.04 2.73
C VAL A 286 9.00 14.24 1.42
N LEU A 287 10.19 14.02 0.88
CA LEU A 287 10.35 13.21 -0.34
C LEU A 287 9.92 11.76 -0.12
N PHE A 288 10.34 11.15 1.01
CA PHE A 288 9.95 9.81 1.40
C PHE A 288 8.42 9.67 1.54
N GLY A 289 7.78 10.62 2.20
CA GLY A 289 6.33 10.64 2.36
C GLY A 289 5.60 10.81 1.02
N ALA A 290 5.98 11.79 0.22
CA ALA A 290 5.37 12.06 -1.09
C ALA A 290 5.52 10.85 -2.03
N ALA A 291 6.72 10.27 -2.11
CA ALA A 291 6.97 9.07 -2.90
C ALA A 291 6.09 7.89 -2.46
N ASN A 292 5.91 7.72 -1.13
CA ASN A 292 5.06 6.68 -0.59
C ASN A 292 3.55 6.89 -0.91
N GLY A 293 3.10 8.14 -0.94
CA GLY A 293 1.76 8.49 -1.41
C GLY A 293 1.53 8.09 -2.87
N LEU A 294 2.48 8.45 -3.73
CA LEU A 294 2.42 8.19 -5.17
C LEU A 294 2.52 6.71 -5.52
N ILE A 295 3.43 5.95 -4.90
CA ILE A 295 3.60 4.52 -5.23
C ILE A 295 2.35 3.71 -4.90
N THR A 296 1.56 4.12 -3.91
CA THR A 296 0.29 3.48 -3.58
C THR A 296 -0.70 3.57 -4.75
N ILE A 297 -0.77 4.73 -5.42
CA ILE A 297 -1.58 4.94 -6.62
C ILE A 297 -1.02 4.12 -7.80
N VAL A 298 0.29 4.16 -8.01
CA VAL A 298 0.98 3.45 -9.09
C VAL A 298 0.73 1.95 -9.02
N ARG A 299 0.72 1.35 -7.84
CA ARG A 299 0.47 -0.09 -7.64
C ARG A 299 -0.91 -0.52 -8.15
N GLY A 300 -1.89 0.36 -8.14
CA GLY A 300 -3.18 0.09 -8.75
C GLY A 300 -3.26 0.56 -10.22
N ALA A 301 -2.90 1.80 -10.49
CA ALA A 301 -3.12 2.43 -11.78
C ALA A 301 -2.25 1.88 -12.92
N LEU A 302 -0.98 1.54 -12.66
CA LEU A 302 -0.08 1.05 -13.71
C LEU A 302 -0.44 -0.37 -14.17
N PRO A 303 -0.70 -1.36 -13.29
CA PRO A 303 -1.20 -2.66 -13.74
C PRO A 303 -2.50 -2.58 -14.53
N LEU A 304 -3.44 -1.69 -14.15
CA LEU A 304 -4.66 -1.47 -14.90
C LEU A 304 -4.38 -0.97 -16.33
N ALA A 305 -3.45 -0.02 -16.46
CA ALA A 305 -3.08 0.52 -17.77
C ALA A 305 -2.32 -0.47 -18.67
N LEU A 306 -1.48 -1.34 -18.08
CA LEU A 306 -0.66 -2.27 -18.84
C LEU A 306 -1.39 -3.57 -19.20
N PHE A 307 -2.27 -4.05 -18.33
CA PHE A 307 -2.87 -5.39 -18.43
C PHE A 307 -4.40 -5.38 -18.58
N GLY A 308 -5.04 -4.21 -18.48
CA GLY A 308 -6.48 -4.07 -18.57
C GLY A 308 -7.24 -4.48 -17.30
N SER A 309 -8.57 -4.45 -17.40
CA SER A 309 -9.48 -4.79 -16.30
C SER A 309 -9.76 -6.30 -16.18
N LYS A 310 -9.56 -7.06 -17.26
CA LYS A 310 -9.82 -8.51 -17.27
C LYS A 310 -8.77 -9.26 -16.44
N GLY A 311 -9.23 -9.95 -15.38
CA GLY A 311 -8.34 -10.67 -14.46
C GLY A 311 -7.46 -9.74 -13.61
N TYR A 312 -7.88 -8.50 -13.40
CA TYR A 312 -7.11 -7.48 -12.70
C TYR A 312 -6.85 -7.85 -11.22
N GLY A 313 -7.81 -8.50 -10.56
CA GLY A 313 -7.63 -8.98 -9.19
C GLY A 313 -6.51 -10.02 -9.08
N ALA A 314 -6.45 -10.98 -10.00
CA ALA A 314 -5.37 -11.98 -10.04
C ALA A 314 -4.00 -11.34 -10.31
N ILE A 315 -3.94 -10.34 -11.21
CA ILE A 315 -2.70 -9.59 -11.49
C ILE A 315 -2.21 -8.87 -10.25
N LEU A 316 -3.09 -8.11 -9.58
CA LEU A 316 -2.74 -7.45 -8.32
C LEU A 316 -2.32 -8.45 -7.26
N GLY A 317 -2.97 -9.60 -7.18
CA GLY A 317 -2.61 -10.67 -6.27
C GLY A 317 -1.18 -11.18 -6.47
N ILE A 318 -0.81 -11.46 -7.72
CA ILE A 318 0.55 -11.92 -8.08
C ILE A 318 1.60 -10.84 -7.76
N LEU A 319 1.33 -9.59 -8.13
CA LEU A 319 2.24 -8.47 -7.90
C LEU A 319 2.39 -8.13 -6.40
N ALA A 320 1.34 -8.29 -5.61
CA ALA A 320 1.36 -8.00 -4.18
C ALA A 320 2.08 -9.08 -3.36
N THR A 321 2.15 -10.33 -3.81
CA THR A 321 2.82 -11.41 -3.07
C THR A 321 4.27 -11.05 -2.73
N PRO A 322 5.19 -10.80 -3.69
CA PRO A 322 6.57 -10.45 -3.37
C PRO A 322 6.67 -9.13 -2.60
N TYR A 323 5.84 -8.15 -2.94
CA TYR A 323 5.76 -6.87 -2.24
C TYR A 323 5.50 -7.05 -0.73
N LEU A 324 4.48 -7.82 -0.36
CA LEU A 324 4.07 -8.00 1.04
C LEU A 324 5.08 -8.85 1.82
N LEU A 325 5.63 -9.90 1.21
CA LEU A 325 6.65 -10.75 1.85
C LEU A 325 7.92 -9.95 2.15
N ILE A 326 8.41 -9.20 1.18
CA ILE A 326 9.59 -8.34 1.37
C ILE A 326 9.31 -7.24 2.41
N ASN A 327 8.13 -6.62 2.36
CA ASN A 327 7.74 -5.59 3.32
C ASN A 327 7.68 -6.13 4.76
N ALA A 328 7.19 -7.36 4.95
CA ALA A 328 7.12 -8.00 6.27
C ALA A 328 8.51 -8.32 6.86
N LEU A 329 9.45 -8.74 6.01
CA LEU A 329 10.80 -9.10 6.42
C LEU A 329 11.74 -7.89 6.55
N ALA A 330 11.43 -6.79 5.88
CA ALA A 330 12.31 -5.62 5.77
C ALA A 330 12.77 -5.04 7.13
N PRO A 331 11.91 -4.86 8.15
CA PRO A 331 12.36 -4.31 9.43
C PRO A 331 13.41 -5.17 10.12
N VAL A 332 13.24 -6.50 10.08
CA VAL A 332 14.17 -7.44 10.72
C VAL A 332 15.51 -7.46 9.98
N LEU A 333 15.47 -7.58 8.66
CA LEU A 333 16.67 -7.58 7.84
C LEU A 333 17.44 -6.25 7.96
N PHE A 334 16.72 -5.15 8.04
CA PHE A 334 17.32 -3.83 8.25
C PHE A 334 17.93 -3.69 9.63
N ALA A 335 17.27 -4.17 10.69
CA ALA A 335 17.81 -4.16 12.05
C ALA A 335 19.15 -4.91 12.12
N MET A 336 19.27 -6.08 11.48
CA MET A 336 20.54 -6.83 11.42
C MET A 336 21.67 -6.02 10.80
N VAL A 337 21.37 -5.22 9.77
CA VAL A 337 22.37 -4.34 9.14
C VAL A 337 22.73 -3.16 10.04
N VAL A 338 21.75 -2.61 10.75
CA VAL A 338 21.97 -1.52 11.73
C VAL A 338 22.82 -2.02 12.90
N ASP A 339 22.59 -3.24 13.39
CA ASP A 339 23.36 -3.85 14.46
C ASP A 339 24.83 -4.10 14.04
N TRP A 340 25.06 -4.45 12.76
CA TRP A 340 26.39 -4.69 12.23
C TRP A 340 27.16 -3.42 11.89
N GLY A 341 26.54 -2.42 11.28
CA GLY A 341 27.24 -1.25 10.72
C GLY A 341 26.56 0.10 11.01
N GLY A 342 25.62 0.14 11.94
CA GLY A 342 24.88 1.34 12.32
C GLY A 342 23.90 1.83 11.25
N TYR A 343 23.20 2.92 11.56
CA TYR A 343 22.20 3.49 10.65
C TYR A 343 22.78 3.99 9.32
N ILE A 344 24.08 4.36 9.27
CA ILE A 344 24.72 4.77 8.03
C ILE A 344 24.82 3.59 7.04
N ALA A 345 25.21 2.40 7.52
CA ALA A 345 25.17 1.18 6.71
C ALA A 345 23.75 0.86 6.25
N GLY A 346 22.77 1.02 7.14
CA GLY A 346 21.35 0.91 6.80
C GLY A 346 20.90 1.88 5.71
N GLN A 347 21.33 3.15 5.74
CA GLN A 347 21.03 4.13 4.70
C GLN A 347 21.59 3.73 3.33
N TRP A 348 22.83 3.22 3.28
CA TRP A 348 23.43 2.72 2.04
C TRP A 348 22.68 1.51 1.50
N LEU A 349 22.19 0.61 2.36
CA LEU A 349 21.36 -0.52 1.95
C LEU A 349 20.05 -0.03 1.33
N LEU A 350 19.35 0.92 1.97
CA LEU A 350 18.10 1.48 1.46
C LEU A 350 18.31 2.28 0.18
N PHE A 351 19.42 3.00 0.07
CA PHE A 351 19.82 3.67 -1.17
C PHE A 351 20.04 2.68 -2.31
N GLY A 352 20.73 1.57 -2.05
CA GLY A 352 20.90 0.49 -3.03
C GLY A 352 19.57 -0.10 -3.48
N ALA A 353 18.64 -0.35 -2.54
CA ALA A 353 17.30 -0.79 -2.86
C ALA A 353 16.51 0.25 -3.70
N ALA A 354 16.71 1.55 -3.42
CA ALA A 354 16.10 2.63 -4.21
C ALA A 354 16.65 2.66 -5.65
N LEU A 355 17.95 2.41 -5.84
CA LEU A 355 18.54 2.30 -7.18
C LEU A 355 18.05 1.06 -7.94
N ILE A 356 17.83 -0.07 -7.26
CA ILE A 356 17.23 -1.27 -7.87
C ILE A 356 15.81 -0.97 -8.32
N SER A 357 15.00 -0.32 -7.48
CA SER A 357 13.63 0.09 -7.81
C SER A 357 13.61 1.02 -9.03
N LEU A 358 14.50 2.03 -9.04
CA LEU A 358 14.65 2.97 -10.14
C LEU A 358 15.08 2.27 -11.43
N ALA A 359 16.13 1.44 -11.38
CA ALA A 359 16.65 0.75 -12.55
C ALA A 359 15.61 -0.17 -13.18
N ALA A 360 14.88 -0.95 -12.37
CA ALA A 360 13.84 -1.84 -12.86
C ALA A 360 12.68 -1.07 -13.53
N MET A 361 12.25 0.06 -12.95
CA MET A 361 11.18 0.89 -13.50
C MET A 361 11.61 1.61 -14.78
N GLU A 362 12.83 2.17 -14.82
CA GLU A 362 13.36 2.82 -16.02
C GLU A 362 13.59 1.81 -17.15
N PHE A 363 14.15 0.63 -16.84
CA PHE A 363 14.31 -0.43 -17.83
C PHE A 363 12.94 -0.85 -18.40
N MET A 364 11.94 -1.05 -17.55
CA MET A 364 10.57 -1.35 -17.98
C MET A 364 10.01 -0.23 -18.87
N THR A 365 10.25 1.04 -18.52
CA THR A 365 9.78 2.20 -19.28
C THR A 365 10.41 2.27 -20.66
N VAL A 366 11.74 2.10 -20.75
CA VAL A 366 12.49 2.13 -22.01
C VAL A 366 12.09 0.94 -22.89
N TRP A 367 12.01 -0.26 -22.30
CA TRP A 367 11.56 -1.47 -22.99
C TRP A 367 10.15 -1.33 -23.54
N TYR A 368 9.20 -0.82 -22.72
CA TYR A 368 7.80 -0.60 -23.14
C TYR A 368 7.70 0.38 -24.31
N ARG A 369 8.45 1.49 -24.29
CA ARG A 369 8.42 2.52 -25.35
C ARG A 369 9.06 2.07 -26.66
N ARG A 370 10.00 1.12 -26.61
CA ARG A 370 10.68 0.59 -27.82
C ARG A 370 9.90 -0.52 -28.52
N ARG A 371 8.77 -0.93 -27.97
CA ARG A 371 7.95 -1.97 -28.60
C ARG A 371 7.27 -1.42 -29.84
N PRO A 372 7.28 -2.18 -30.95
CA PRO A 372 6.48 -1.82 -32.10
C PRO A 372 5.00 -1.80 -31.71
N ALA A 373 4.25 -0.83 -32.23
CA ALA A 373 2.80 -0.84 -32.09
C ALA A 373 2.25 -2.18 -32.62
N PRO A 374 1.27 -2.79 -31.94
CA PRO A 374 0.66 -4.02 -32.46
C PRO A 374 0.17 -3.74 -33.87
N THR A 375 0.60 -4.57 -34.81
CA THR A 375 0.04 -4.58 -36.20
C THR A 375 -1.41 -4.96 -36.08
N VAL A 376 -2.30 -4.01 -36.35
CA VAL A 376 -3.73 -4.29 -36.54
C VAL A 376 -3.82 -5.22 -37.74
N THR A 377 -3.94 -6.51 -37.51
CA THR A 377 -4.37 -7.45 -38.56
C THR A 377 -5.83 -7.15 -38.83
N THR A 378 -6.06 -6.44 -39.94
CA THR A 378 -7.38 -6.18 -40.53
C THR A 378 -8.09 -7.49 -40.87
#